data_97e229bd824caea04549c7ca193d39d4
#
_entry.id   97e229bd824caea04549c7ca193d39d4
#
_cell.length_a   1.000
_cell.length_b   1.000
_cell.length_c   1.000
_cell.angle_alpha   90.00
_cell.angle_beta   90.00
_cell.angle_gamma   90.00
#
_symmetry.space_group_name_H-M   'P 1'
#
loop_
_entity.id
_entity.type
_entity.pdbx_description
1 polymer ?
#
loop_
_entity_poly.entity_id
_entity_poly.type
_entity_poly.pdbx_seq_one_letter_code
_entity_poly.pdbx_strand_id
1 'polypeptide(L)'
;MTFVVPMIAYEDGNAAMDWLIEAFGFVEADRRVSADGALTHGELKVGDAIIMLATPTPDYQGPKRHRENCEAARKWSSVPYIIDGVLVQVDNVENHCARARDAGALILSEPQDSEHGRFYRAEDIEGHRWMFEEIAEG
;
A
#
# COMPACT_ATOMS: atom_id res chain seq x y z
N MET A 1 15.49 -21.11 5.36
CA MET A 1 14.18 -20.56 4.96
C MET A 1 14.39 -19.15 4.47
N THR A 2 13.76 -18.79 3.35
CA THR A 2 13.93 -17.48 2.72
C THR A 2 12.63 -16.68 2.82
N PHE A 3 12.74 -15.41 3.21
CA PHE A 3 11.61 -14.49 3.26
C PHE A 3 11.87 -13.29 2.36
N VAL A 4 10.81 -12.75 1.81
CA VAL A 4 10.86 -11.46 1.12
C VAL A 4 10.04 -10.48 1.96
N VAL A 5 10.66 -9.37 2.33
CA VAL A 5 10.02 -8.33 3.15
C VAL A 5 10.06 -7.03 2.37
N PRO A 6 8.92 -6.56 1.86
CA PRO A 6 8.86 -5.23 1.24
C PRO A 6 9.20 -4.15 2.26
N MET A 7 9.99 -3.17 1.85
CA MET A 7 10.34 -2.01 2.68
C MET A 7 9.85 -0.77 1.95
N ILE A 8 8.97 -0.01 2.61
CA ILE A 8 8.28 1.10 1.98
C ILE A 8 8.53 2.37 2.79
N ALA A 9 8.95 3.44 2.09
CA ALA A 9 9.18 4.74 2.70
C ALA A 9 7.89 5.58 2.65
N TYR A 10 7.59 6.25 3.76
CA TYR A 10 6.44 7.15 3.87
C TYR A 10 6.86 8.50 4.42
N GLU A 11 6.22 9.57 3.95
CA GLU A 11 6.44 10.92 4.50
C GLU A 11 6.02 10.98 5.96
N ASP A 12 4.87 10.36 6.27
CA ASP A 12 4.35 10.22 7.62
C ASP A 12 4.05 8.75 7.88
N GLY A 13 5.05 8.03 8.38
CA GLY A 13 4.92 6.59 8.58
C GLY A 13 3.89 6.21 9.63
N ASN A 14 3.71 7.02 10.68
CA ASN A 14 2.70 6.74 11.70
C ASN A 14 1.29 6.82 11.12
N ALA A 15 0.99 7.88 10.39
CA ALA A 15 -0.30 8.04 9.73
C ALA A 15 -0.53 6.94 8.68
N ALA A 16 0.52 6.57 7.95
CA ALA A 16 0.44 5.50 6.97
C ALA A 16 0.13 4.16 7.61
N MET A 17 0.79 3.82 8.72
CA MET A 17 0.50 2.58 9.44
C MET A 17 -0.97 2.52 9.88
N ASP A 18 -1.46 3.58 10.49
CA ASP A 18 -2.84 3.65 10.97
C ASP A 18 -3.82 3.48 9.80
N TRP A 19 -3.54 4.13 8.69
CA TRP A 19 -4.40 4.07 7.51
C TRP A 19 -4.40 2.67 6.86
N LEU A 20 -3.22 2.05 6.74
CA LEU A 20 -3.10 0.71 6.16
C LEU A 20 -3.83 -0.35 6.99
N ILE A 21 -3.80 -0.19 8.32
CA ILE A 21 -4.56 -1.06 9.22
C ILE A 21 -6.06 -0.90 8.97
N GLU A 22 -6.54 0.33 8.91
CA GLU A 22 -7.96 0.61 8.70
C GLU A 22 -8.43 0.20 7.30
N ALA A 23 -7.70 0.62 6.28
CA ALA A 23 -8.13 0.46 4.89
C ALA A 23 -7.93 -0.96 4.35
N PHE A 24 -6.78 -1.58 4.65
CA PHE A 24 -6.42 -2.86 4.07
C PHE A 24 -6.50 -4.02 5.05
N GLY A 25 -6.76 -3.75 6.31
CA GLY A 25 -6.90 -4.79 7.31
C GLY A 25 -5.59 -5.40 7.80
N PHE A 26 -4.47 -4.70 7.59
CA PHE A 26 -3.19 -5.16 8.10
C PHE A 26 -3.16 -5.04 9.62
N VAL A 27 -2.22 -5.75 10.27
CA VAL A 27 -2.15 -5.82 11.73
C VAL A 27 -0.78 -5.31 12.19
N GLU A 28 -0.77 -4.39 13.13
CA GLU A 28 0.48 -3.85 13.67
C GLU A 28 1.25 -4.93 14.42
N ALA A 29 2.54 -5.09 14.06
CA ALA A 29 3.45 -6.03 14.72
C ALA A 29 4.50 -5.29 15.56
N ASP A 30 4.99 -4.15 15.09
CA ASP A 30 5.97 -3.33 15.83
C ASP A 30 5.89 -1.89 15.36
N ARG A 31 6.17 -0.96 16.27
CA ARG A 31 6.21 0.47 15.94
C ARG A 31 7.21 1.15 16.85
N ARG A 32 8.25 1.74 16.25
CA ARG A 32 9.27 2.50 16.96
C ARG A 32 9.31 3.91 16.43
N VAL A 33 9.34 4.86 17.36
CA VAL A 33 9.22 6.28 17.06
C VAL A 33 10.42 6.99 17.69
N SER A 34 11.03 7.93 16.95
CA SER A 34 12.13 8.73 17.46
C SER A 34 11.63 9.80 18.44
N ALA A 35 12.57 10.50 19.08
CA ALA A 35 12.26 11.56 20.04
C ALA A 35 11.43 12.69 19.44
N ASP A 36 11.59 12.95 18.14
CA ASP A 36 10.83 13.98 17.42
C ASP A 36 9.49 13.48 16.86
N GLY A 37 9.14 12.22 17.12
CA GLY A 37 7.86 11.67 16.72
C GLY A 37 7.83 10.96 15.38
N ALA A 38 8.94 10.92 14.65
CA ALA A 38 8.99 10.24 13.35
C ALA A 38 9.05 8.72 13.51
N LEU A 39 8.38 8.00 12.61
CA LEU A 39 8.44 6.55 12.58
C LEU A 39 9.82 6.11 12.10
N THR A 40 10.60 5.47 12.98
CA THR A 40 11.92 4.94 12.62
C THR A 40 11.85 3.52 12.12
N HIS A 41 10.87 2.75 12.60
CA HIS A 41 10.69 1.36 12.19
C HIS A 41 9.25 0.94 12.48
N GLY A 42 8.54 0.52 11.45
CA GLY A 42 7.20 -0.04 11.57
C GLY A 42 7.12 -1.39 10.89
N GLU A 43 6.37 -2.29 11.48
CA GLU A 43 6.08 -3.60 10.89
C GLU A 43 4.58 -3.86 10.94
N LEU A 44 4.04 -4.26 9.81
CA LEU A 44 2.65 -4.69 9.69
C LEU A 44 2.61 -6.13 9.21
N LYS A 45 1.78 -6.93 9.85
CA LYS A 45 1.47 -8.28 9.38
C LYS A 45 0.46 -8.22 8.26
N VAL A 46 0.74 -8.95 7.19
CA VAL A 46 -0.14 -9.13 6.04
C VAL A 46 -0.31 -10.63 5.85
N GLY A 47 -1.31 -11.22 6.50
CA GLY A 47 -1.40 -12.67 6.62
C GLY A 47 -0.17 -13.20 7.37
N ASP A 48 0.55 -14.13 6.76
CA ASP A 48 1.79 -14.69 7.33
C ASP A 48 3.04 -13.89 6.96
N ALA A 49 2.90 -12.88 6.11
CA ALA A 49 4.00 -12.03 5.68
C ALA A 49 4.10 -10.77 6.55
N ILE A 50 5.21 -10.06 6.40
CA ILE A 50 5.46 -8.79 7.07
C ILE A 50 5.89 -7.78 6.03
N ILE A 51 5.41 -6.54 6.16
CA ILE A 51 5.97 -5.38 5.45
C ILE A 51 6.58 -4.44 6.48
N MET A 52 7.61 -3.70 6.06
CA MET A 52 8.32 -2.74 6.92
C MET A 52 8.13 -1.34 6.37
N LEU A 53 7.94 -0.38 7.28
CA LEU A 53 7.76 1.02 6.94
C LEU A 53 8.71 1.89 7.76
N ALA A 54 9.10 3.01 7.18
CA ALA A 54 9.84 4.05 7.91
C ALA A 54 9.60 5.41 7.26
N THR A 55 9.78 6.46 8.06
CA THR A 55 9.88 7.82 7.55
C THR A 55 11.36 8.14 7.39
N PRO A 56 11.86 8.28 6.14
CA PRO A 56 13.32 8.46 5.95
C PRO A 56 13.80 9.83 6.39
N THR A 57 13.79 10.80 5.50
CA THR A 57 14.27 12.15 5.79
C THR A 57 13.11 13.15 5.68
N PRO A 58 13.18 14.32 6.34
CA PRO A 58 12.08 15.29 6.27
C PRO A 58 11.77 15.82 4.88
N ASP A 59 12.72 15.71 3.95
CA ASP A 59 12.55 16.17 2.57
C ASP A 59 12.06 15.07 1.62
N TYR A 60 11.83 13.85 2.12
CA TYR A 60 11.33 12.76 1.29
C TYR A 60 9.93 13.09 0.77
N GLN A 61 9.72 12.83 -0.52
CA GLN A 61 8.40 12.97 -1.15
C GLN A 61 7.93 11.61 -1.64
N GLY A 62 6.74 11.20 -1.19
CA GLY A 62 6.10 9.99 -1.68
C GLY A 62 5.55 10.15 -3.09
N PRO A 63 5.06 9.05 -3.69
CA PRO A 63 4.60 9.08 -5.09
C PRO A 63 3.51 10.10 -5.38
N LYS A 64 2.57 10.28 -4.48
CA LYS A 64 1.48 11.25 -4.67
C LYS A 64 1.98 12.67 -4.76
N ARG A 65 2.87 13.07 -3.85
CA ARG A 65 3.46 14.42 -3.86
C ARG A 65 4.40 14.59 -5.06
N HIS A 66 5.16 13.55 -5.38
CA HIS A 66 6.08 13.59 -6.52
C HIS A 66 5.35 13.91 -7.83
N ARG A 67 4.22 13.27 -8.08
CA ARG A 67 3.47 13.51 -9.32
C ARG A 67 2.80 14.89 -9.36
N GLU A 68 2.59 15.51 -8.22
CA GLU A 68 2.08 16.89 -8.16
C GLU A 68 3.14 17.90 -8.65
N ASN A 69 4.41 17.56 -8.51
CA ASN A 69 5.54 18.44 -8.80
C ASN A 69 6.34 18.03 -10.05
N CYS A 70 5.97 16.94 -10.71
CA CYS A 70 6.71 16.39 -11.85
C CYS A 70 5.73 15.98 -12.94
N GLU A 71 5.80 16.66 -14.07
CA GLU A 71 4.89 16.40 -15.19
C GLU A 71 5.04 14.99 -15.74
N ALA A 72 6.28 14.49 -15.86
CA ALA A 72 6.53 13.13 -16.32
C ALA A 72 5.90 12.11 -15.38
N ALA A 73 6.07 12.28 -14.05
CA ALA A 73 5.47 11.40 -13.06
C ALA A 73 3.94 11.43 -13.11
N ARG A 74 3.36 12.61 -13.31
CA ARG A 74 1.91 12.75 -13.46
C ARG A 74 1.41 11.97 -14.68
N LYS A 75 2.16 12.04 -15.77
CA LYS A 75 1.79 11.40 -17.03
C LYS A 75 1.82 9.87 -16.91
N TRP A 76 2.91 9.30 -16.39
CA TRP A 76 2.98 7.84 -16.25
C TRP A 76 2.07 7.32 -15.16
N SER A 77 1.75 8.12 -14.14
CA SER A 77 0.84 7.72 -13.04
C SER A 77 -0.60 7.48 -13.51
N SER A 78 -0.94 7.92 -14.72
CA SER A 78 -2.27 7.65 -15.29
C SER A 78 -2.47 6.18 -15.64
N VAL A 79 -1.38 5.41 -15.71
CA VAL A 79 -1.43 3.97 -16.01
C VAL A 79 -1.40 3.20 -14.69
N PRO A 80 -2.45 2.39 -14.37
CA PRO A 80 -2.59 1.78 -13.05
C PRO A 80 -1.45 0.84 -12.63
N TYR A 81 -0.75 0.22 -13.57
CA TYR A 81 0.31 -0.76 -13.27
C TYR A 81 1.71 -0.20 -13.42
N ILE A 82 1.87 1.06 -13.74
CA ILE A 82 3.17 1.73 -13.73
C ILE A 82 3.44 2.19 -12.30
N ILE A 83 4.70 2.28 -11.92
CA ILE A 83 5.21 2.43 -10.57
C ILE A 83 5.13 1.09 -9.83
N ASP A 84 6.16 0.81 -9.09
CA ASP A 84 6.27 -0.44 -8.32
C ASP A 84 5.08 -0.60 -7.38
N GLY A 85 4.64 -1.82 -7.20
CA GLY A 85 3.53 -2.13 -6.33
C GLY A 85 3.76 -3.40 -5.53
N VAL A 86 2.87 -3.63 -4.58
CA VAL A 86 2.85 -4.85 -3.78
C VAL A 86 1.57 -5.60 -4.10
N LEU A 87 1.70 -6.87 -4.44
CA LEU A 87 0.58 -7.77 -4.65
C LEU A 87 0.27 -8.51 -3.36
N VAL A 88 -0.97 -8.43 -2.91
CA VAL A 88 -1.44 -9.10 -1.70
C VAL A 88 -2.61 -10.01 -2.09
N GLN A 89 -2.56 -11.26 -1.65
CA GLN A 89 -3.66 -12.19 -1.84
C GLN A 89 -4.65 -12.08 -0.69
N VAL A 90 -5.92 -11.93 -1.00
CA VAL A 90 -7.00 -11.75 -0.03
C VAL A 90 -8.12 -12.74 -0.30
N ASP A 91 -8.98 -12.96 0.70
CA ASP A 91 -10.06 -13.94 0.57
C ASP A 91 -11.21 -13.43 -0.28
N ASN A 92 -11.54 -12.14 -0.19
CA ASN A 92 -12.68 -11.56 -0.88
C ASN A 92 -12.35 -10.16 -1.38
N VAL A 93 -12.11 -10.06 -2.66
CA VAL A 93 -11.70 -8.81 -3.32
C VAL A 93 -12.79 -7.74 -3.24
N GLU A 94 -14.06 -8.13 -3.40
CA GLU A 94 -15.16 -7.15 -3.34
C GLU A 94 -15.25 -6.46 -1.97
N ASN A 95 -15.22 -7.26 -0.91
CA ASN A 95 -15.27 -6.73 0.45
C ASN A 95 -14.03 -5.90 0.78
N HIS A 96 -12.85 -6.36 0.33
CA HIS A 96 -11.60 -5.65 0.55
C HIS A 96 -11.61 -4.29 -0.15
N CYS A 97 -12.08 -4.25 -1.39
CA CYS A 97 -12.18 -3.01 -2.17
C CYS A 97 -13.15 -2.02 -1.51
N ALA A 98 -14.31 -2.49 -1.05
CA ALA A 98 -15.29 -1.64 -0.38
C ALA A 98 -14.70 -1.01 0.88
N ARG A 99 -13.99 -1.79 1.68
CA ARG A 99 -13.32 -1.32 2.89
C ARG A 99 -12.25 -0.27 2.56
N ALA A 100 -11.42 -0.53 1.56
CA ALA A 100 -10.38 0.39 1.14
C ALA A 100 -10.98 1.71 0.64
N ARG A 101 -12.02 1.63 -0.17
CA ARG A 101 -12.72 2.81 -0.69
C ARG A 101 -13.30 3.65 0.44
N ASP A 102 -13.94 3.02 1.42
CA ASP A 102 -14.54 3.71 2.56
C ASP A 102 -13.49 4.43 3.41
N ALA A 103 -12.27 3.90 3.45
CA ALA A 103 -11.16 4.51 4.17
C ALA A 103 -10.43 5.58 3.35
N GLY A 104 -10.85 5.83 2.12
CA GLY A 104 -10.30 6.90 1.29
C GLY A 104 -9.24 6.47 0.28
N ALA A 105 -9.08 5.19 0.01
CA ALA A 105 -8.16 4.73 -1.02
C ALA A 105 -8.62 5.21 -2.40
N LEU A 106 -7.65 5.57 -3.24
CA LEU A 106 -7.93 5.83 -4.64
C LEU A 106 -7.98 4.48 -5.38
N ILE A 107 -9.14 4.11 -5.87
CA ILE A 107 -9.31 2.86 -6.61
C ILE A 107 -8.86 3.08 -8.05
N LEU A 108 -7.75 2.44 -8.43
CA LEU A 108 -7.17 2.58 -9.76
C LEU A 108 -7.87 1.69 -10.78
N SER A 109 -8.29 0.51 -10.36
CA SER A 109 -9.13 -0.37 -11.16
C SER A 109 -10.08 -1.12 -10.26
N GLU A 110 -11.37 -1.14 -10.63
CA GLU A 110 -12.41 -1.83 -9.90
C GLU A 110 -12.19 -3.35 -9.97
N PRO A 111 -12.79 -4.13 -9.04
CA PRO A 111 -12.69 -5.58 -9.11
C PRO A 111 -13.07 -6.14 -10.46
N GLN A 112 -12.20 -6.95 -11.02
CA GLN A 112 -12.38 -7.55 -12.34
C GLN A 112 -11.69 -8.90 -12.41
N ASP A 113 -12.14 -9.73 -13.34
CA ASP A 113 -11.59 -11.06 -13.52
C ASP A 113 -10.36 -11.04 -14.40
N SER A 114 -9.40 -11.92 -14.10
CA SER A 114 -8.24 -12.20 -14.93
C SER A 114 -8.06 -13.70 -15.04
N GLU A 115 -7.09 -14.13 -15.85
CA GLU A 115 -6.78 -15.58 -15.95
C GLU A 115 -6.25 -16.16 -14.66
N HIS A 116 -5.75 -15.31 -13.74
CA HIS A 116 -5.19 -15.74 -12.45
C HIS A 116 -6.18 -15.64 -11.30
N GLY A 117 -7.30 -14.98 -11.49
CA GLY A 117 -8.31 -14.75 -10.46
C GLY A 117 -8.88 -13.34 -10.55
N ARG A 118 -9.63 -12.97 -9.53
CA ARG A 118 -10.27 -11.65 -9.48
C ARG A 118 -9.36 -10.69 -8.71
N PHE A 119 -9.23 -9.46 -9.19
CA PHE A 119 -8.32 -8.48 -8.59
C PHE A 119 -8.84 -7.06 -8.69
N TYR A 120 -8.27 -6.17 -7.87
CA TYR A 120 -8.42 -4.72 -8.02
C TYR A 120 -7.10 -4.04 -7.65
N ARG A 121 -6.96 -2.76 -8.01
CA ARG A 121 -5.79 -1.97 -7.67
C ARG A 121 -6.17 -0.70 -6.96
N ALA A 122 -5.35 -0.27 -6.00
CA ALA A 122 -5.58 0.93 -5.21
C ALA A 122 -4.27 1.65 -4.90
N GLU A 123 -4.39 2.95 -4.67
CA GLU A 123 -3.30 3.73 -4.06
C GLU A 123 -3.61 3.95 -2.60
N ASP A 124 -2.56 3.91 -1.79
CA ASP A 124 -2.68 4.26 -0.38
C ASP A 124 -2.63 5.78 -0.17
N ILE A 125 -2.64 6.19 1.09
CA ILE A 125 -2.71 7.60 1.49
C ILE A 125 -1.58 8.45 0.92
N GLU A 126 -0.42 7.85 0.59
CA GLU A 126 0.72 8.57 0.03
C GLU A 126 1.01 8.25 -1.43
N GLY A 127 0.14 7.46 -2.06
CA GLY A 127 0.24 7.14 -3.47
C GLY A 127 1.05 5.90 -3.81
N HIS A 128 1.47 5.12 -2.82
CA HIS A 128 2.04 3.80 -3.09
C HIS A 128 0.93 2.89 -3.62
N ARG A 129 1.28 2.00 -4.52
CA ARG A 129 0.30 1.20 -5.26
C ARG A 129 0.26 -0.24 -4.80
N TRP A 130 -0.95 -0.76 -4.73
CA TRP A 130 -1.25 -2.09 -4.23
C TRP A 130 -2.18 -2.79 -5.20
N MET A 131 -1.95 -4.09 -5.39
CA MET A 131 -2.86 -4.96 -6.12
C MET A 131 -3.35 -6.03 -5.16
N PHE A 132 -4.65 -6.21 -5.12
CA PHE A 132 -5.27 -7.23 -4.26
C PHE A 132 -5.94 -8.26 -5.15
N GLU A 133 -5.64 -9.53 -4.89
CA GLU A 133 -6.05 -10.63 -5.74
C GLU A 133 -6.66 -11.74 -4.90
N GLU A 134 -7.77 -12.27 -5.39
CA GLU A 134 -8.35 -13.48 -4.83
C GLU A 134 -8.09 -14.60 -5.84
N ILE A 135 -7.42 -15.66 -5.38
CA ILE A 135 -7.04 -16.75 -6.27
C ILE A 135 -8.28 -17.57 -6.59
N ALA A 136 -8.47 -17.85 -7.88
CA ALA A 136 -9.54 -18.74 -8.31
C ALA A 136 -9.33 -20.13 -7.72
N GLU A 137 -10.36 -20.70 -7.11
CA GLU A 137 -10.34 -22.08 -6.67
C GLU A 137 -10.33 -22.98 -7.92
N GLY A 138 -9.25 -23.74 -8.03
CA GLY A 138 -9.02 -24.63 -9.17
C GLY A 138 -9.83 -25.88 -9.13
#